data_c59ed23e15f752372a8e086f67d3d609
#
_entry.id   c59ed23e15f752372a8e086f67d3d609
#
_cell.length_a   1.000
_cell.length_b   1.000
_cell.length_c   1.000
_cell.angle_alpha   90.00
_cell.angle_beta   90.00
_cell.angle_gamma   90.00
#
_symmetry.space_group_name_H-M   'P 1'
#
loop_
_entity.id
_entity.type
_entity.pdbx_description
1 polymer ?
#
loop_
_entity_poly.entity_id
_entity_poly.type
_entity_poly.pdbx_seq_one_letter_code
_entity_poly.pdbx_strand_id
1 'polypeptide(L)'
;YNNDDDELLSNLAEIVTLQNSLESQVNDLNLSKSEQEIAMTLVQSLDESGLLQLNNEELEDLFSHRIQVDKILDVLINIIHNFEPAGIGARDFKELILLQLKRKNLGQSQLQLINEILYNPTFNDFKEAQNELQKKFPLEEISIALDLIKGCDLSPGLNFQSTQYIQADIEIIPSEGNLTISF
;
A
#
# COMPACT_ATOMS: atom_id res chain seq x y z
N TYR A 1 -40.76 -9.98 21.93
CA TYR A 1 -40.04 -8.70 21.99
C TYR A 1 -38.54 -8.95 21.75
N ASN A 2 -38.00 -8.33 20.70
CA ASN A 2 -36.60 -8.07 20.39
C ASN A 2 -35.76 -9.23 19.86
N ASN A 3 -36.12 -9.80 18.67
CA ASN A 3 -35.15 -10.53 17.86
C ASN A 3 -34.62 -9.70 16.65
N ASP A 4 -35.29 -8.59 16.33
CA ASP A 4 -34.94 -7.81 15.11
C ASP A 4 -33.67 -6.95 15.31
N ASP A 5 -33.35 -6.57 16.55
CA ASP A 5 -32.17 -5.74 16.85
C ASP A 5 -30.85 -6.55 16.86
N ASP A 6 -30.92 -7.84 17.23
CA ASP A 6 -29.75 -8.73 17.20
C ASP A 6 -29.38 -9.17 15.77
N GLU A 7 -30.37 -9.27 14.86
CA GLU A 7 -30.17 -9.57 13.45
C GLU A 7 -29.57 -8.37 12.70
N LEU A 8 -29.92 -7.13 13.09
CA LEU A 8 -29.33 -5.92 12.55
C LEU A 8 -27.88 -5.70 12.99
N LEU A 9 -27.52 -6.17 14.18
CA LEU A 9 -26.13 -6.06 14.70
C LEU A 9 -25.20 -7.13 14.10
N SER A 10 -25.72 -8.30 13.73
CA SER A 10 -24.92 -9.34 13.08
C SER A 10 -24.56 -9.02 11.63
N ASN A 11 -25.32 -8.12 10.99
CA ASN A 11 -25.10 -7.64 9.62
C ASN A 11 -24.28 -6.33 9.53
N LEU A 12 -23.77 -5.84 10.63
CA LEU A 12 -22.71 -4.83 10.61
C LEU A 12 -21.44 -5.53 10.12
N ALA A 13 -21.27 -5.60 8.81
CA ALA A 13 -19.99 -5.94 8.20
C ALA A 13 -18.91 -5.14 8.92
N GLU A 14 -17.97 -5.80 9.55
CA GLU A 14 -16.86 -5.18 10.24
C GLU A 14 -16.18 -4.25 9.23
N ILE A 15 -16.28 -2.94 9.42
CA ILE A 15 -15.66 -1.98 8.51
C ILE A 15 -14.15 -2.16 8.69
N VAL A 16 -13.55 -2.91 7.79
CA VAL A 16 -12.11 -3.08 7.75
C VAL A 16 -11.49 -1.75 7.33
N THR A 17 -10.91 -1.02 8.25
CA THR A 17 -10.16 0.20 7.95
C THR A 17 -8.81 -0.17 7.32
N LEU A 18 -8.19 0.76 6.59
CA LEU A 18 -6.81 0.58 6.11
C LEU A 18 -5.89 0.17 7.27
N GLN A 19 -5.99 0.87 8.39
CA GLN A 19 -5.20 0.61 9.59
C GLN A 19 -5.34 -0.84 10.06
N ASN A 20 -6.57 -1.31 10.27
CA ASN A 20 -6.84 -2.68 10.73
C ASN A 20 -6.32 -3.73 9.72
N SER A 21 -6.45 -3.46 8.43
CA SER A 21 -5.92 -4.33 7.38
C SER A 21 -4.40 -4.42 7.43
N LEU A 22 -3.70 -3.30 7.59
CA LEU A 22 -2.24 -3.27 7.68
C LEU A 22 -1.73 -3.92 8.97
N GLU A 23 -2.39 -3.70 10.11
CA GLU A 23 -2.07 -4.36 11.37
C GLU A 23 -2.26 -5.88 11.28
N SER A 24 -3.31 -6.33 10.58
CA SER A 24 -3.49 -7.77 10.30
C SER A 24 -2.34 -8.32 9.46
N GLN A 25 -1.92 -7.61 8.41
CA GLN A 25 -0.78 -8.04 7.58
C GLN A 25 0.51 -8.14 8.40
N VAL A 26 0.75 -7.24 9.37
CA VAL A 26 1.90 -7.35 10.29
C VAL A 26 1.80 -8.62 11.14
N ASN A 27 0.60 -8.92 11.67
CA ASN A 27 0.38 -10.07 12.56
C ASN A 27 0.45 -11.42 11.82
N ASP A 28 0.14 -11.44 10.53
CA ASP A 28 0.21 -12.64 9.68
C ASP A 28 1.65 -13.06 9.35
N LEU A 29 2.62 -12.15 9.55
CA LEU A 29 4.03 -12.42 9.30
C LEU A 29 4.72 -12.99 10.55
N ASN A 30 5.65 -13.93 10.32
CA ASN A 30 6.48 -14.48 11.41
C ASN A 30 7.69 -13.57 11.67
N LEU A 31 7.45 -12.42 12.29
CA LEU A 31 8.45 -11.41 12.61
C LEU A 31 9.04 -11.63 14.00
N SER A 32 10.28 -11.17 14.20
CA SER A 32 10.84 -11.03 15.55
C SER A 32 10.06 -9.94 16.31
N LYS A 33 10.07 -9.99 17.64
CA LYS A 33 9.41 -8.98 18.48
C LYS A 33 9.82 -7.55 18.14
N SER A 34 11.11 -7.34 17.83
CA SER A 34 11.63 -6.03 17.46
C SER A 34 11.13 -5.57 16.08
N GLU A 35 11.07 -6.45 15.09
CA GLU A 35 10.52 -6.13 13.77
C GLU A 35 9.01 -5.87 13.84
N GLN A 36 8.29 -6.64 14.64
CA GLN A 36 6.85 -6.43 14.86
C GLN A 36 6.58 -5.07 15.53
N GLU A 37 7.36 -4.70 16.57
CA GLU A 37 7.24 -3.38 17.20
C GLU A 37 7.49 -2.26 16.20
N ILE A 38 8.53 -2.37 15.36
CA ILE A 38 8.84 -1.38 14.35
C ILE A 38 7.72 -1.31 13.30
N ALA A 39 7.30 -2.46 12.76
CA ALA A 39 6.27 -2.51 11.73
C ALA A 39 4.93 -1.91 12.21
N MET A 40 4.49 -2.26 13.42
CA MET A 40 3.27 -1.70 14.02
C MET A 40 3.36 -0.18 14.21
N THR A 41 4.50 0.32 14.70
CA THR A 41 4.72 1.75 14.89
C THR A 41 4.72 2.50 13.55
N LEU A 42 5.35 1.94 12.53
CA LEU A 42 5.35 2.52 11.17
C LEU A 42 3.93 2.55 10.58
N VAL A 43 3.17 1.47 10.68
CA VAL A 43 1.77 1.40 10.23
C VAL A 43 0.91 2.47 10.91
N GLN A 44 1.07 2.66 12.22
CA GLN A 44 0.33 3.68 12.99
C GLN A 44 0.75 5.12 12.65
N SER A 45 1.91 5.31 12.02
CA SER A 45 2.44 6.62 11.63
C SER A 45 2.13 7.01 10.18
N LEU A 46 1.43 6.15 9.44
CA LEU A 46 0.98 6.46 8.08
C LEU A 46 -0.12 7.52 8.09
N ASP A 47 -0.11 8.38 7.07
CA ASP A 47 -1.22 9.29 6.83
C ASP A 47 -2.43 8.58 6.18
N GLU A 48 -3.52 9.32 5.97
CA GLU A 48 -4.74 8.79 5.34
C GLU A 48 -4.53 8.28 3.91
N SER A 49 -3.51 8.80 3.22
CA SER A 49 -3.12 8.35 1.86
C SER A 49 -2.28 7.08 1.89
N GLY A 50 -1.80 6.65 3.07
CA GLY A 50 -0.92 5.52 3.26
C GLY A 50 0.57 5.86 3.08
N LEU A 51 0.94 7.15 3.12
CA LEU A 51 2.31 7.61 3.02
C LEU A 51 2.95 7.75 4.40
N LEU A 52 4.25 7.51 4.46
CA LEU A 52 5.09 7.75 5.63
C LEU A 52 5.90 9.03 5.42
N GLN A 53 5.30 10.19 5.70
CA GLN A 53 5.92 11.50 5.46
C GLN A 53 6.89 11.89 6.58
N LEU A 54 7.85 11.01 6.88
CA LEU A 54 8.86 11.20 7.92
C LEU A 54 10.26 11.14 7.32
N ASN A 55 11.13 12.08 7.72
CA ASN A 55 12.55 12.01 7.42
C ASN A 55 13.28 11.06 8.40
N ASN A 56 14.58 10.83 8.19
CA ASN A 56 15.34 9.88 9.01
C ASN A 56 15.45 10.32 10.48
N GLU A 57 15.53 11.62 10.78
CA GLU A 57 15.59 12.14 12.15
C GLU A 57 14.25 11.93 12.85
N GLU A 58 13.15 12.23 12.18
CA GLU A 58 11.79 12.00 12.68
C GLU A 58 11.50 10.50 12.91
N LEU A 59 12.05 9.62 12.07
CA LEU A 59 11.97 8.18 12.27
C LEU A 59 12.73 7.75 13.54
N GLU A 60 13.93 8.28 13.80
CA GLU A 60 14.67 7.99 15.04
C GLU A 60 13.94 8.53 16.27
N ASP A 61 13.37 9.73 16.18
CA ASP A 61 12.56 10.35 17.25
C ASP A 61 11.33 9.51 17.58
N LEU A 62 10.66 8.96 16.59
CA LEU A 62 9.49 8.09 16.74
C LEU A 62 9.77 6.90 17.67
N PHE A 63 11.00 6.37 17.61
CA PHE A 63 11.46 5.30 18.48
C PHE A 63 12.29 5.79 19.68
N SER A 64 12.25 7.10 20.00
CA SER A 64 12.99 7.73 21.08
C SER A 64 14.50 7.40 21.02
N HIS A 65 15.08 7.35 19.84
CA HIS A 65 16.46 6.99 19.53
C HIS A 65 16.91 5.62 20.09
N ARG A 66 15.97 4.72 20.44
CA ARG A 66 16.27 3.36 20.96
C ARG A 66 16.61 2.37 19.83
N ILE A 67 16.20 2.67 18.62
CA ILE A 67 16.39 1.83 17.44
C ILE A 67 17.12 2.64 16.39
N GLN A 68 18.18 2.06 15.81
CA GLN A 68 18.93 2.71 14.74
C GLN A 68 18.07 2.84 13.47
N VAL A 69 18.19 3.97 12.77
CA VAL A 69 17.42 4.27 11.56
C VAL A 69 17.57 3.19 10.49
N ASP A 70 18.75 2.61 10.32
CA ASP A 70 18.98 1.55 9.34
C ASP A 70 18.06 0.35 9.57
N LYS A 71 17.85 -0.04 10.84
CA LYS A 71 16.94 -1.14 11.18
C LYS A 71 15.48 -0.79 10.93
N ILE A 72 15.11 0.46 11.15
CA ILE A 72 13.76 0.97 10.85
C ILE A 72 13.53 0.95 9.33
N LEU A 73 14.50 1.43 8.55
CA LEU A 73 14.45 1.41 7.10
C LEU A 73 14.44 -0.01 6.52
N ASP A 74 15.16 -0.95 7.12
CA ASP A 74 15.12 -2.36 6.72
C ASP A 74 13.70 -2.94 6.87
N VAL A 75 13.02 -2.67 7.97
CA VAL A 75 11.63 -3.11 8.18
C VAL A 75 10.68 -2.40 7.20
N LEU A 76 10.84 -1.09 7.00
CA LEU A 76 10.05 -0.33 6.03
C LEU A 76 10.16 -0.93 4.63
N ILE A 77 11.39 -1.12 4.14
CA ILE A 77 11.65 -1.55 2.76
C ILE A 77 11.30 -3.01 2.53
N ASN A 78 11.66 -3.90 3.46
CA ASN A 78 11.53 -5.33 3.27
C ASN A 78 10.18 -5.89 3.74
N ILE A 79 9.42 -5.16 4.56
CA ILE A 79 8.15 -5.60 5.12
C ILE A 79 7.01 -4.68 4.65
N ILE A 80 7.00 -3.41 5.07
CA ILE A 80 5.87 -2.50 4.83
C ILE A 80 5.65 -2.22 3.34
N HIS A 81 6.71 -2.03 2.56
CA HIS A 81 6.60 -1.81 1.11
C HIS A 81 6.03 -3.02 0.34
N ASN A 82 5.92 -4.18 0.98
CA ASN A 82 5.29 -5.37 0.39
C ASN A 82 3.82 -5.53 0.78
N PHE A 83 3.27 -4.64 1.61
CA PHE A 83 1.87 -4.68 2.02
C PHE A 83 0.91 -4.26 0.92
N GLU A 84 -0.36 -4.65 1.08
CA GLU A 84 -1.46 -4.19 0.25
C GLU A 84 -2.26 -3.11 0.99
N PRO A 85 -2.66 -2.06 0.27
CA PRO A 85 -2.47 -1.80 -1.17
C PRO A 85 -1.03 -1.39 -1.54
N ALA A 86 -0.68 -1.58 -2.82
CA ALA A 86 0.66 -1.28 -3.33
C ALA A 86 1.02 0.21 -3.16
N GLY A 87 2.22 0.49 -2.64
CA GLY A 87 2.71 1.86 -2.42
C GLY A 87 2.60 2.36 -0.98
N ILE A 88 2.02 1.55 -0.09
CA ILE A 88 1.95 1.87 1.34
C ILE A 88 3.36 2.02 1.93
N GLY A 89 3.50 3.00 2.81
CA GLY A 89 4.75 3.31 3.49
C GLY A 89 5.77 4.08 2.65
N ALA A 90 5.41 4.50 1.44
CA ALA A 90 6.26 5.37 0.63
C ALA A 90 6.46 6.72 1.32
N ARG A 91 7.68 7.27 1.23
CA ARG A 91 8.05 8.54 1.88
C ARG A 91 7.75 9.76 1.00
N ASP A 92 7.61 9.54 -0.30
CA ASP A 92 7.19 10.55 -1.26
C ASP A 92 6.43 9.91 -2.45
N PHE A 93 5.86 10.75 -3.31
CA PHE A 93 5.12 10.29 -4.49
C PHE A 93 5.97 9.55 -5.51
N LYS A 94 7.28 9.84 -5.59
CA LYS A 94 8.18 9.16 -6.52
C LYS A 94 8.44 7.73 -6.07
N GLU A 95 8.68 7.55 -4.77
CA GLU A 95 8.82 6.22 -4.17
C GLU A 95 7.52 5.43 -4.27
N LEU A 96 6.36 6.06 -4.01
CA LEU A 96 5.04 5.44 -4.18
C LEU A 96 4.81 4.90 -5.60
N ILE A 97 5.08 5.71 -6.62
CA ILE A 97 4.97 5.31 -8.02
C ILE A 97 5.90 4.12 -8.30
N LEU A 98 7.15 4.19 -7.85
CA LEU A 98 8.10 3.09 -8.05
C LEU A 98 7.68 1.80 -7.38
N LEU A 99 7.14 1.85 -6.16
CA LEU A 99 6.65 0.67 -5.45
C LEU A 99 5.51 0.00 -6.22
N GLN A 100 4.56 0.78 -6.73
CA GLN A 100 3.47 0.26 -7.54
C GLN A 100 3.96 -0.34 -8.87
N LEU A 101 4.89 0.34 -9.55
CA LEU A 101 5.40 -0.11 -10.84
C LEU A 101 6.32 -1.34 -10.72
N LYS A 102 7.08 -1.48 -9.63
CA LYS A 102 7.87 -2.69 -9.36
C LYS A 102 7.01 -3.96 -9.32
N ARG A 103 5.75 -3.87 -8.90
CA ARG A 103 4.82 -5.01 -8.86
C ARG A 103 4.26 -5.41 -10.24
N LYS A 104 4.44 -4.57 -11.26
CA LYS A 104 3.93 -4.83 -12.63
C LYS A 104 4.87 -5.69 -13.50
N ASN A 105 5.91 -6.30 -12.93
CA ASN A 105 6.88 -7.13 -13.65
C ASN A 105 7.47 -6.45 -14.90
N LEU A 106 7.82 -5.18 -14.79
CA LEU A 106 8.39 -4.39 -15.87
C LEU A 106 9.84 -4.84 -16.18
N GLY A 107 10.24 -4.72 -17.45
CA GLY A 107 11.62 -4.97 -17.85
C GLY A 107 12.61 -3.97 -17.22
N GLN A 108 13.87 -4.37 -17.08
CA GLN A 108 14.91 -3.51 -16.50
C GLN A 108 15.05 -2.17 -17.22
N SER A 109 14.98 -2.15 -18.55
CA SER A 109 15.02 -0.92 -19.37
C SER A 109 13.88 0.04 -19.02
N GLN A 110 12.66 -0.48 -18.85
CA GLN A 110 11.50 0.34 -18.47
C GLN A 110 11.64 0.91 -17.07
N LEU A 111 12.09 0.11 -16.09
CA LEU A 111 12.34 0.59 -14.74
C LEU A 111 13.43 1.67 -14.70
N GLN A 112 14.49 1.51 -15.49
CA GLN A 112 15.55 2.51 -15.63
C GLN A 112 15.01 3.82 -16.22
N LEU A 113 14.21 3.76 -17.27
CA LEU A 113 13.55 4.93 -17.88
C LEU A 113 12.61 5.62 -16.88
N ILE A 114 11.80 4.87 -16.15
CA ILE A 114 10.91 5.41 -15.11
C ILE A 114 11.70 6.11 -14.02
N ASN A 115 12.79 5.51 -13.54
CA ASN A 115 13.68 6.16 -12.56
C ASN A 115 14.28 7.46 -13.12
N GLU A 116 14.72 7.47 -14.36
CA GLU A 116 15.24 8.68 -15.03
C GLU A 116 14.15 9.77 -15.08
N ILE A 117 12.91 9.41 -15.43
CA ILE A 117 11.79 10.37 -15.47
C ILE A 117 11.49 10.96 -14.08
N LEU A 118 11.48 10.14 -13.04
CA LEU A 118 11.08 10.56 -11.70
C LEU A 118 12.16 11.34 -10.94
N TYR A 119 13.43 10.99 -11.12
CA TYR A 119 14.52 11.49 -10.27
C TYR A 119 15.53 12.39 -10.99
N ASN A 120 15.43 12.59 -12.30
CA ASN A 120 16.36 13.47 -12.98
C ASN A 120 16.12 14.95 -12.60
N PRO A 121 17.06 15.62 -11.94
CA PRO A 121 16.89 16.99 -11.47
C PRO A 121 16.86 18.03 -12.61
N THR A 122 17.27 17.66 -13.83
CA THR A 122 17.29 18.56 -14.99
C THR A 122 15.92 18.70 -15.65
N PHE A 123 14.91 17.92 -15.24
CA PHE A 123 13.57 17.94 -15.83
C PHE A 123 12.66 19.03 -15.23
N ASN A 124 13.19 20.26 -15.12
CA ASN A 124 12.38 21.42 -14.75
C ASN A 124 11.54 21.95 -15.94
N ASP A 125 11.97 21.68 -17.18
CA ASP A 125 11.22 21.96 -18.40
C ASP A 125 10.88 20.66 -19.13
N PHE A 126 9.59 20.45 -19.39
CA PHE A 126 9.08 19.26 -20.07
C PHE A 126 9.71 19.02 -21.46
N LYS A 127 9.99 20.12 -22.20
CA LYS A 127 10.59 20.01 -23.53
C LYS A 127 12.06 19.57 -23.48
N GLU A 128 12.83 20.13 -22.54
CA GLU A 128 14.22 19.74 -22.33
C GLU A 128 14.30 18.28 -21.85
N ALA A 129 13.46 17.90 -20.91
CA ALA A 129 13.33 16.53 -20.44
C ALA A 129 13.03 15.54 -21.58
N GLN A 130 12.08 15.87 -22.43
CA GLN A 130 11.70 15.04 -23.56
C GLN A 130 12.87 14.88 -24.55
N ASN A 131 13.59 15.96 -24.86
CA ASN A 131 14.73 15.93 -25.78
C ASN A 131 15.88 15.08 -25.20
N GLU A 132 16.17 15.18 -23.91
CA GLU A 132 17.21 14.38 -23.25
C GLU A 132 16.85 12.89 -23.21
N LEU A 133 15.59 12.57 -22.88
CA LEU A 133 15.11 11.19 -22.88
C LEU A 133 15.14 10.56 -24.28
N GLN A 134 14.76 11.31 -25.31
CA GLN A 134 14.78 10.82 -26.72
C GLN A 134 16.18 10.51 -27.24
N LYS A 135 17.24 11.06 -26.64
CA LYS A 135 18.62 10.68 -26.97
C LYS A 135 18.99 9.28 -26.47
N LYS A 136 18.32 8.80 -25.43
CA LYS A 136 18.63 7.54 -24.75
C LYS A 136 17.60 6.43 -25.01
N PHE A 137 16.35 6.81 -25.21
CA PHE A 137 15.22 5.88 -25.31
C PHE A 137 14.31 6.20 -26.51
N PRO A 138 13.73 5.19 -27.16
CA PRO A 138 12.73 5.37 -28.22
C PRO A 138 11.50 6.14 -27.69
N LEU A 139 10.91 6.97 -28.56
CA LEU A 139 9.72 7.77 -28.20
C LEU A 139 8.54 6.91 -27.72
N GLU A 140 8.38 5.73 -28.28
CA GLU A 140 7.34 4.77 -27.91
C GLU A 140 7.52 4.27 -26.47
N GLU A 141 8.75 3.93 -26.08
CA GLU A 141 9.06 3.52 -24.69
C GLU A 141 8.82 4.65 -23.69
N ILE A 142 9.16 5.89 -24.05
CA ILE A 142 8.90 7.08 -23.23
C ILE A 142 7.39 7.26 -23.03
N SER A 143 6.59 7.13 -24.09
CA SER A 143 5.13 7.25 -24.03
C SER A 143 4.53 6.19 -23.11
N ILE A 144 4.95 4.94 -23.26
CA ILE A 144 4.51 3.82 -22.40
C ILE A 144 4.88 4.09 -20.93
N ALA A 145 6.10 4.54 -20.66
CA ALA A 145 6.53 4.84 -19.29
C ALA A 145 5.71 5.97 -18.65
N LEU A 146 5.40 7.03 -19.40
CA LEU A 146 4.55 8.12 -18.92
C LEU A 146 3.11 7.65 -18.64
N ASP A 147 2.55 6.79 -19.47
CA ASP A 147 1.22 6.25 -19.28
C ASP A 147 1.16 5.30 -18.07
N LEU A 148 2.22 4.52 -17.84
CA LEU A 148 2.37 3.71 -16.63
C LEU A 148 2.42 4.57 -15.36
N ILE A 149 3.17 5.67 -15.38
CA ILE A 149 3.27 6.62 -14.25
C ILE A 149 1.91 7.27 -13.97
N LYS A 150 1.22 7.74 -15.02
CA LYS A 150 -0.13 8.34 -14.88
C LYS A 150 -1.18 7.37 -14.36
N GLY A 151 -1.02 6.09 -14.62
CA GLY A 151 -1.91 5.03 -14.16
C GLY A 151 -1.66 4.57 -12.72
N CYS A 152 -0.72 5.19 -11.99
CA CYS A 152 -0.48 4.89 -10.59
C CYS A 152 -1.51 5.60 -9.70
N ASP A 153 -1.90 4.93 -8.62
CA ASP A 153 -2.74 5.51 -7.58
C ASP A 153 -1.90 6.33 -6.61
N LEU A 154 -2.15 7.64 -6.53
CA LEU A 154 -1.40 8.54 -5.66
C LEU A 154 -1.91 8.58 -4.21
N SER A 155 -3.02 7.92 -3.91
CA SER A 155 -3.63 7.88 -2.58
C SER A 155 -4.20 6.49 -2.29
N PRO A 156 -3.36 5.44 -2.26
CA PRO A 156 -3.82 4.07 -2.10
C PRO A 156 -4.56 3.85 -0.78
N GLY A 157 -4.26 4.63 0.26
CA GLY A 157 -4.96 4.58 1.53
C GLY A 157 -6.39 5.12 1.45
N LEU A 158 -6.61 6.25 0.76
CA LEU A 158 -7.94 6.84 0.60
C LEU A 158 -8.84 6.01 -0.32
N ASN A 159 -8.23 5.35 -1.30
CA ASN A 159 -8.94 4.47 -2.23
C ASN A 159 -9.09 3.04 -1.69
N PHE A 160 -8.54 2.77 -0.49
CA PHE A 160 -8.77 1.52 0.22
C PHE A 160 -10.24 1.47 0.64
N GLN A 161 -11.08 0.90 -0.21
CA GLN A 161 -12.47 0.66 0.13
C GLN A 161 -12.56 -0.66 0.87
N SER A 162 -12.96 -0.59 2.13
CA SER A 162 -13.27 -1.76 2.96
C SER A 162 -14.58 -2.44 2.54
N THR A 163 -14.86 -2.54 1.28
CA THR A 163 -15.99 -3.28 0.75
C THR A 163 -15.56 -4.66 0.29
N GLN A 164 -15.03 -5.44 1.19
CA GLN A 164 -15.31 -6.86 1.11
C GLN A 164 -16.64 -7.09 1.85
N TYR A 165 -17.75 -6.89 1.16
CA TYR A 165 -18.95 -7.61 1.50
C TYR A 165 -18.57 -9.09 1.41
N ILE A 166 -18.35 -9.72 2.54
CA ILE A 166 -18.41 -11.17 2.62
C ILE A 166 -19.90 -11.47 2.51
N GLN A 167 -20.39 -11.62 1.29
CA GLN A 167 -21.65 -12.32 1.09
C GLN A 167 -21.39 -13.72 1.60
N ALA A 168 -22.11 -14.12 2.66
CA ALA A 168 -22.07 -15.48 3.11
C ALA A 168 -22.54 -16.36 1.94
N ASP A 169 -21.63 -17.10 1.33
CA ASP A 169 -21.93 -18.00 0.21
C ASP A 169 -22.84 -19.16 0.63
N ILE A 170 -23.07 -19.34 1.93
CA ILE A 170 -23.90 -20.41 2.49
C ILE A 170 -24.64 -19.88 3.73
N GLU A 171 -25.96 -19.87 3.67
CA GLU A 171 -26.83 -19.64 4.80
C GLU A 171 -27.45 -20.98 5.29
N ILE A 172 -27.21 -21.31 6.55
CA ILE A 172 -27.80 -22.50 7.17
C ILE A 172 -29.01 -22.05 7.98
N ILE A 173 -30.21 -22.33 7.46
CA ILE A 173 -31.45 -21.99 8.13
C ILE A 173 -31.98 -23.26 8.88
N PRO A 174 -32.11 -23.20 10.21
CA PRO A 174 -32.76 -24.27 10.95
C PRO A 174 -34.26 -24.29 10.69
N SER A 175 -34.78 -25.38 10.11
CA SER A 175 -36.21 -25.59 9.91
C SER A 175 -36.59 -26.91 10.56
N GLU A 176 -37.53 -26.89 11.51
CA GLU A 176 -38.18 -28.00 12.21
C GLU A 176 -37.54 -29.40 12.04
N GLY A 177 -36.29 -29.55 12.60
CA GLY A 177 -35.58 -30.82 12.63
C GLY A 177 -34.70 -31.15 11.41
N ASN A 178 -34.64 -30.29 10.41
CA ASN A 178 -33.75 -30.40 9.26
C ASN A 178 -32.93 -29.11 9.07
N LEU A 179 -31.69 -29.23 8.54
CA LEU A 179 -30.87 -28.13 8.13
C LEU A 179 -31.04 -27.93 6.62
N THR A 180 -31.46 -26.73 6.22
CA THR A 180 -31.55 -26.35 4.79
C THR A 180 -30.36 -25.45 4.47
N ILE A 181 -29.62 -25.77 3.40
CA ILE A 181 -28.51 -25.00 2.89
C ILE A 181 -29.04 -24.17 1.73
N SER A 182 -28.90 -22.84 1.80
CA SER A 182 -29.19 -21.92 0.71
C SER A 182 -27.86 -21.34 0.17
N PHE A 183 -27.75 -21.22 -1.16
CA PHE A 183 -26.58 -20.70 -1.87
C PHE A 183 -26.89 -19.31 -2.41
#